data_938af7d0e2af72a3b04250005da18045
#
_entry.id   938af7d0e2af72a3b04250005da18045
#
_cell.length_a   1.000
_cell.length_b   1.000
_cell.length_c   1.000
_cell.angle_alpha   90.00
_cell.angle_beta   90.00
_cell.angle_gamma   90.00
#
_symmetry.space_group_name_H-M   'P 1'
#
loop_
_entity.id
_entity.type
_entity.pdbx_description
1 polymer ?
#
loop_
_entity_poly.entity_id
_entity_poly.type
_entity_poly.pdbx_seq_one_letter_code
_entity_poly.pdbx_strand_id
1 'polypeptide(L)'
;MKKIILKLFVIFISFAATSQKIFDVHLHGDKDPANQMEHLVASGVYKLAISSSWGLQQKYKSNAQLTVIQGLMLPCPEGKVPYSLQFCFENQEDFPDIVWVENLMKDGTIQFIGEILSQYYGISPSDERLFPYYALAEKYGIPVGIHTGLAGPGHGSPNFKVSLGNPILSEDLLQKFPKLKVWIMHAGAPFLEETIAIMKYYPNVYTDISAINNPYIFPQAEFSSILKKFIDAGFEDRLMFGSDNGDIKLAIANIEELPFISSAQKEKIYYRNAEIFFLGKQ
;
A
#
# COMPACT_ATOMS: atom_id res chain seq x y z
N MET A 1 21.66 -35.12 60.07
CA MET A 1 20.78 -34.17 59.32
C MET A 1 21.42 -33.94 57.96
N LYS A 2 20.86 -34.58 56.90
CA LYS A 2 21.34 -34.39 55.51
C LYS A 2 20.61 -33.21 54.90
N LYS A 3 21.38 -32.17 54.51
CA LYS A 3 20.83 -30.98 53.78
C LYS A 3 20.63 -31.39 52.30
N ILE A 4 19.39 -31.40 51.85
CA ILE A 4 19.01 -31.56 50.44
C ILE A 4 19.11 -30.19 49.81
N ILE A 5 20.07 -30.02 48.89
CA ILE A 5 20.22 -28.82 48.07
C ILE A 5 19.37 -29.04 46.81
N LEU A 6 18.23 -28.34 46.75
CA LEU A 6 17.35 -28.30 45.58
C LEU A 6 17.99 -27.39 44.54
N LYS A 7 18.55 -27.93 43.47
CA LYS A 7 19.03 -27.15 42.31
C LYS A 7 17.84 -26.75 41.46
N LEU A 8 17.45 -25.48 41.52
CA LEU A 8 16.46 -24.90 40.63
C LEU A 8 17.08 -24.79 39.20
N PHE A 9 16.63 -25.58 38.28
CA PHE A 9 17.01 -25.47 36.86
C PHE A 9 16.09 -24.43 36.23
N VAL A 10 16.59 -23.20 36.03
CA VAL A 10 15.90 -22.18 35.25
C VAL A 10 16.13 -22.46 33.77
N ILE A 11 15.11 -22.99 33.11
CA ILE A 11 15.14 -23.18 31.65
C ILE A 11 14.85 -21.81 31.03
N PHE A 12 15.90 -21.16 30.53
CA PHE A 12 15.73 -20.00 29.62
C PHE A 12 15.20 -20.51 28.30
N ILE A 13 13.90 -20.42 28.07
CA ILE A 13 13.30 -20.54 26.76
C ILE A 13 13.60 -19.23 26.05
N SER A 14 14.67 -19.17 25.27
CA SER A 14 14.90 -18.08 24.31
C SER A 14 13.84 -18.22 23.21
N PHE A 15 12.78 -17.42 23.31
CA PHE A 15 11.97 -17.14 22.14
C PHE A 15 12.87 -16.40 21.15
N ALA A 16 13.31 -17.10 20.13
CA ALA A 16 13.80 -16.44 18.93
C ALA A 16 12.59 -15.63 18.40
N ALA A 17 12.60 -14.34 18.62
CA ALA A 17 11.65 -13.44 17.96
C ALA A 17 11.93 -13.59 16.45
N THR A 18 11.16 -14.43 15.77
CA THR A 18 11.16 -14.45 14.31
C THR A 18 10.69 -13.06 13.87
N SER A 19 11.57 -12.30 13.21
CA SER A 19 11.19 -11.02 12.61
C SER A 19 9.91 -11.24 11.79
N GLN A 20 8.90 -10.37 12.00
CA GLN A 20 7.65 -10.43 11.27
C GLN A 20 7.93 -10.35 9.77
N LYS A 21 7.40 -11.28 8.99
CA LYS A 21 7.52 -11.26 7.52
C LYS A 21 6.52 -10.26 6.95
N ILE A 22 6.99 -9.23 6.24
CA ILE A 22 6.15 -8.14 5.73
C ILE A 22 6.35 -7.95 4.23
N PHE A 23 5.25 -7.83 3.49
CA PHE A 23 5.19 -7.26 2.17
C PHE A 23 4.53 -5.87 2.28
N ASP A 24 5.33 -4.82 2.24
CA ASP A 24 4.84 -3.43 2.26
C ASP A 24 4.38 -3.04 0.86
N VAL A 25 3.06 -2.84 0.69
CA VAL A 25 2.48 -2.53 -0.63
C VAL A 25 2.40 -1.04 -0.92
N HIS A 26 2.77 -0.19 0.04
CA HIS A 26 2.63 1.25 -0.09
C HIS A 26 3.82 1.98 0.53
N LEU A 27 4.80 2.28 -0.31
CA LEU A 27 6.00 3.01 0.08
C LEU A 27 6.34 4.08 -0.95
N HIS A 28 6.79 5.24 -0.47
CA HIS A 28 7.39 6.29 -1.28
C HIS A 28 8.89 6.38 -1.04
N GLY A 29 9.62 6.80 -2.08
CA GLY A 29 11.07 6.92 -1.97
C GLY A 29 11.50 8.06 -1.04
N ASP A 30 12.53 7.79 -0.24
CA ASP A 30 13.23 8.76 0.61
C ASP A 30 14.46 9.34 -0.10
N LYS A 31 14.94 10.50 0.39
CA LYS A 31 16.18 11.14 -0.08
C LYS A 31 17.42 10.25 0.11
N ASP A 32 17.38 9.33 1.08
CA ASP A 32 18.43 8.33 1.36
C ASP A 32 17.86 6.91 1.16
N PRO A 33 17.80 6.42 -0.09
CA PRO A 33 17.23 5.11 -0.40
C PRO A 33 17.95 3.94 0.29
N ALA A 34 19.25 4.04 0.48
CA ALA A 34 20.04 2.96 1.08
C ALA A 34 19.68 2.78 2.56
N ASN A 35 19.62 3.87 3.30
CA ASN A 35 19.22 3.88 4.70
C ASN A 35 17.75 3.44 4.87
N GLN A 36 16.85 3.90 3.99
CA GLN A 36 15.45 3.47 4.05
C GLN A 36 15.34 1.95 3.82
N MET A 37 15.99 1.39 2.80
CA MET A 37 15.97 -0.05 2.54
C MET A 37 16.55 -0.87 3.69
N GLU A 38 17.62 -0.39 4.35
CA GLU A 38 18.21 -1.06 5.53
C GLU A 38 17.20 -1.08 6.70
N HIS A 39 16.53 0.02 6.97
CA HIS A 39 15.50 0.10 8.01
C HIS A 39 14.29 -0.80 7.73
N LEU A 40 13.86 -0.88 6.46
CA LEU A 40 12.78 -1.78 6.03
C LEU A 40 13.14 -3.24 6.31
N VAL A 41 14.33 -3.67 5.88
CA VAL A 41 14.82 -5.05 6.14
C VAL A 41 14.92 -5.33 7.63
N ALA A 42 15.49 -4.40 8.40
CA ALA A 42 15.60 -4.53 9.86
C ALA A 42 14.23 -4.61 10.57
N SER A 43 13.17 -4.13 9.93
CA SER A 43 11.78 -4.20 10.42
C SER A 43 11.02 -5.43 9.90
N GLY A 44 11.67 -6.32 9.12
CA GLY A 44 11.06 -7.55 8.61
C GLY A 44 10.43 -7.44 7.23
N VAL A 45 10.58 -6.31 6.55
CA VAL A 45 10.12 -6.16 5.17
C VAL A 45 11.03 -6.96 4.24
N TYR A 46 10.47 -7.92 3.51
CA TYR A 46 11.19 -8.72 2.52
C TYR A 46 10.75 -8.42 1.08
N LYS A 47 9.61 -7.78 0.92
CA LYS A 47 9.12 -7.22 -0.35
C LYS A 47 8.52 -5.86 -0.11
N LEU A 48 8.70 -4.97 -1.06
CA LEU A 48 8.03 -3.68 -1.07
C LEU A 48 7.51 -3.36 -2.47
N ALA A 49 6.37 -2.68 -2.54
CA ALA A 49 5.88 -2.01 -3.73
C ALA A 49 6.11 -0.50 -3.54
N ILE A 50 6.92 0.07 -4.42
CA ILE A 50 7.32 1.48 -4.33
C ILE A 50 6.73 2.28 -5.47
N SER A 51 6.13 3.44 -5.14
CA SER A 51 5.80 4.49 -6.10
C SER A 51 6.39 5.82 -5.65
N SER A 52 7.13 6.47 -6.55
CA SER A 52 7.83 7.72 -6.28
C SER A 52 8.11 8.45 -7.58
N SER A 53 8.77 9.60 -7.52
CA SER A 53 9.34 10.19 -8.72
C SER A 53 10.24 9.20 -9.46
N TRP A 54 10.14 9.14 -10.79
CA TRP A 54 10.80 8.09 -11.58
C TRP A 54 12.29 7.98 -11.29
N GLY A 55 12.99 9.12 -11.29
CA GLY A 55 14.44 9.14 -11.03
C GLY A 55 14.83 8.69 -9.63
N LEU A 56 13.99 8.91 -8.62
CA LEU A 56 14.27 8.48 -7.26
C LEU A 56 14.03 6.97 -7.11
N GLN A 57 12.89 6.47 -7.58
CA GLN A 57 12.56 5.05 -7.41
C GLN A 57 13.54 4.12 -8.16
N GLN A 58 14.18 4.57 -9.25
CA GLN A 58 15.21 3.81 -9.95
C GLN A 58 16.45 3.50 -9.08
N LYS A 59 16.62 4.19 -7.95
CA LYS A 59 17.68 3.90 -6.97
C LYS A 59 17.35 2.69 -6.07
N TYR A 60 16.08 2.31 -6.00
CA TYR A 60 15.64 1.13 -5.24
C TYR A 60 15.81 -0.12 -6.09
N LYS A 61 16.77 -0.95 -5.70
CA LYS A 61 17.08 -2.21 -6.41
C LYS A 61 16.86 -3.40 -5.49
N SER A 62 16.28 -4.45 -6.05
CA SER A 62 16.19 -5.73 -5.34
C SER A 62 17.58 -6.25 -4.97
N ASN A 63 17.67 -6.90 -3.81
CA ASN A 63 18.86 -7.57 -3.33
C ASN A 63 18.48 -8.93 -2.69
N ALA A 64 19.43 -9.61 -2.05
CA ALA A 64 19.17 -10.91 -1.45
C ALA A 64 18.14 -10.90 -0.31
N GLN A 65 17.91 -9.76 0.34
CA GLN A 65 17.04 -9.61 1.50
C GLN A 65 15.72 -8.91 1.17
N LEU A 66 15.69 -8.07 0.12
CA LEU A 66 14.57 -7.21 -0.21
C LEU A 66 14.24 -7.28 -1.70
N THR A 67 13.04 -7.75 -2.04
CA THR A 67 12.50 -7.66 -3.39
C THR A 67 11.76 -6.33 -3.56
N VAL A 68 12.13 -5.56 -4.58
CA VAL A 68 11.50 -4.29 -4.93
C VAL A 68 10.59 -4.49 -6.13
N ILE A 69 9.33 -4.11 -5.99
CA ILE A 69 8.32 -4.07 -7.04
C ILE A 69 8.13 -2.60 -7.42
N GLN A 70 8.45 -2.26 -8.66
CA GLN A 70 8.41 -0.89 -9.16
C GLN A 70 7.01 -0.52 -9.63
N GLY A 71 6.51 0.63 -9.20
CA GLY A 71 5.28 1.22 -9.67
C GLY A 71 5.49 2.39 -10.62
N LEU A 72 4.39 2.99 -11.05
CA LEU A 72 4.39 4.24 -11.80
C LEU A 72 3.27 5.14 -11.29
N MET A 73 3.65 6.22 -10.64
CA MET A 73 2.75 7.22 -10.08
C MET A 73 2.24 8.15 -11.20
N LEU A 74 0.91 8.37 -11.24
CA LEU A 74 0.25 9.34 -12.15
C LEU A 74 -1.18 9.66 -11.66
N PRO A 75 -1.84 10.76 -12.13
CA PRO A 75 -1.25 11.89 -12.83
C PRO A 75 -0.47 12.79 -11.87
N CYS A 76 0.45 13.59 -12.40
CA CYS A 76 1.29 14.45 -11.57
C CYS A 76 0.96 15.92 -11.80
N PRO A 77 0.37 16.61 -10.82
CA PRO A 77 0.05 18.04 -10.96
C PRO A 77 1.29 18.86 -11.31
N GLU A 78 1.24 19.61 -12.41
CA GLU A 78 2.40 20.38 -12.90
C GLU A 78 3.67 19.51 -13.12
N GLY A 79 3.47 18.25 -13.48
CA GLY A 79 4.54 17.26 -13.67
C GLY A 79 5.25 16.83 -12.39
N LYS A 80 4.74 17.20 -11.21
CA LYS A 80 5.42 16.99 -9.91
C LYS A 80 4.63 16.09 -8.96
N VAL A 81 5.39 15.37 -8.15
CA VAL A 81 4.84 14.66 -6.99
C VAL A 81 4.36 15.68 -5.95
N PRO A 82 3.08 15.70 -5.55
CA PRO A 82 2.52 16.78 -4.75
C PRO A 82 3.20 17.02 -3.40
N TYR A 83 3.69 15.95 -2.76
CA TYR A 83 4.27 16.00 -1.43
C TYR A 83 5.80 16.11 -1.39
N SER A 84 6.49 15.95 -2.54
CA SER A 84 7.96 16.06 -2.60
C SER A 84 8.46 17.14 -3.58
N LEU A 85 7.56 17.64 -4.44
CA LEU A 85 7.83 18.61 -5.50
C LEU A 85 8.90 18.15 -6.52
N GLN A 86 9.26 16.88 -6.50
CA GLN A 86 10.13 16.26 -7.49
C GLN A 86 9.34 16.00 -8.77
N PHE A 87 9.99 16.11 -9.93
CA PHE A 87 9.34 15.72 -11.19
C PHE A 87 9.01 14.24 -11.20
N CYS A 88 7.76 13.93 -11.56
CA CYS A 88 7.32 12.54 -11.66
C CYS A 88 8.05 11.78 -12.77
N PHE A 89 8.23 12.43 -13.92
CA PHE A 89 8.83 11.89 -15.13
C PHE A 89 9.91 12.84 -15.67
N GLU A 90 10.77 12.34 -16.53
CA GLU A 90 11.84 13.15 -17.14
C GLU A 90 11.31 14.28 -18.04
N ASN A 91 10.17 14.05 -18.70
CA ASN A 91 9.52 15.01 -19.59
C ASN A 91 8.71 16.10 -18.89
N GLN A 92 8.57 16.04 -17.56
CA GLN A 92 7.85 17.01 -16.73
C GLN A 92 6.38 17.20 -17.11
N GLU A 93 5.76 16.19 -17.72
CA GLU A 93 4.34 16.18 -18.08
C GLU A 93 3.47 15.68 -16.92
N ASP A 94 2.19 16.04 -16.94
CA ASP A 94 1.21 15.58 -15.95
C ASP A 94 0.88 14.09 -16.11
N PHE A 95 0.90 13.61 -17.34
CA PHE A 95 0.64 12.23 -17.72
C PHE A 95 1.82 11.68 -18.52
N PRO A 96 2.31 10.46 -18.23
CA PRO A 96 3.41 9.87 -19.00
C PRO A 96 2.94 9.44 -20.40
N ASP A 97 3.87 9.42 -21.37
CA ASP A 97 3.58 8.89 -22.71
C ASP A 97 3.11 7.44 -22.63
N ILE A 98 1.98 7.13 -23.27
CA ILE A 98 1.33 5.81 -23.17
C ILE A 98 2.15 4.69 -23.77
N VAL A 99 2.93 4.99 -24.85
CA VAL A 99 3.80 3.99 -25.50
C VAL A 99 4.99 3.68 -24.61
N TRP A 100 5.54 4.69 -23.95
CA TRP A 100 6.59 4.49 -22.94
C TRP A 100 6.10 3.62 -21.79
N VAL A 101 4.90 3.91 -21.24
CA VAL A 101 4.30 3.11 -20.16
C VAL A 101 4.08 1.66 -20.60
N GLU A 102 3.54 1.44 -21.81
CA GLU A 102 3.35 0.09 -22.34
C GLU A 102 4.66 -0.68 -22.45
N ASN A 103 5.74 -0.03 -22.86
CA ASN A 103 7.06 -0.66 -22.95
C ASN A 103 7.58 -1.06 -21.57
N LEU A 104 7.45 -0.18 -20.55
CA LEU A 104 7.84 -0.51 -19.17
C LEU A 104 7.05 -1.70 -18.59
N MET A 105 5.79 -1.87 -18.97
CA MET A 105 4.99 -3.05 -18.59
C MET A 105 5.45 -4.32 -19.32
N LYS A 106 5.74 -4.23 -20.61
CA LYS A 106 6.18 -5.36 -21.44
C LYS A 106 7.50 -5.95 -20.96
N ASP A 107 8.45 -5.12 -20.59
CA ASP A 107 9.77 -5.55 -20.14
C ASP A 107 9.82 -5.85 -18.62
N GLY A 108 8.70 -5.63 -17.91
CA GLY A 108 8.59 -5.88 -16.47
C GLY A 108 9.29 -4.85 -15.58
N THR A 109 9.69 -3.70 -16.15
CA THR A 109 10.30 -2.60 -15.39
C THR A 109 9.31 -2.05 -14.37
N ILE A 110 8.02 -1.88 -14.73
CA ILE A 110 6.95 -1.59 -13.80
C ILE A 110 6.01 -2.79 -13.66
N GLN A 111 5.56 -3.02 -12.43
CA GLN A 111 4.76 -4.18 -12.05
C GLN A 111 3.42 -3.77 -11.42
N PHE A 112 3.16 -2.48 -11.29
CA PHE A 112 1.87 -1.88 -10.95
C PHE A 112 1.80 -0.44 -11.42
N ILE A 113 0.58 0.08 -11.54
CA ILE A 113 0.34 1.52 -11.67
C ILE A 113 -0.12 2.04 -10.31
N GLY A 114 0.49 3.07 -9.84
CA GLY A 114 0.19 3.71 -8.56
C GLY A 114 1.44 4.35 -7.97
N GLU A 115 1.19 5.25 -7.14
CA GLU A 115 -0.08 5.75 -6.63
C GLU A 115 -0.83 6.55 -7.70
N ILE A 116 -2.13 6.27 -7.93
CA ILE A 116 -2.96 7.12 -8.77
C ILE A 116 -3.35 8.36 -7.98
N LEU A 117 -2.81 9.51 -8.38
CA LEU A 117 -2.94 10.80 -7.69
C LEU A 117 -4.12 11.64 -8.20
N SER A 118 -5.19 11.02 -8.68
CA SER A 118 -6.36 11.69 -9.25
C SER A 118 -6.93 12.76 -8.33
N GLN A 119 -7.01 12.48 -7.02
CA GLN A 119 -7.50 13.42 -6.02
C GLN A 119 -6.64 14.69 -5.92
N TYR A 120 -5.32 14.55 -5.95
CA TYR A 120 -4.38 15.68 -5.95
C TYR A 120 -4.42 16.47 -7.26
N TYR A 121 -4.66 15.78 -8.36
CA TYR A 121 -4.82 16.40 -9.66
C TYR A 121 -6.17 17.14 -9.80
N GLY A 122 -7.15 16.79 -8.99
CA GLY A 122 -8.50 17.40 -8.98
C GLY A 122 -9.49 16.73 -9.91
N ILE A 123 -9.29 15.44 -10.22
CA ILE A 123 -10.17 14.64 -11.07
C ILE A 123 -10.65 13.37 -10.35
N SER A 124 -11.70 12.75 -10.88
CA SER A 124 -12.16 11.44 -10.44
C SER A 124 -11.12 10.36 -10.77
N PRO A 125 -10.99 9.27 -9.95
CA PRO A 125 -10.25 8.09 -10.36
C PRO A 125 -10.82 7.42 -11.63
N SER A 126 -12.08 7.70 -11.99
CA SER A 126 -12.73 7.26 -13.24
C SER A 126 -12.67 8.30 -14.37
N ASP A 127 -11.76 9.29 -14.30
CA ASP A 127 -11.59 10.25 -15.39
C ASP A 127 -11.05 9.56 -16.66
N GLU A 128 -11.62 9.89 -17.82
CA GLU A 128 -11.30 9.25 -19.10
C GLU A 128 -9.83 9.35 -19.49
N ARG A 129 -9.10 10.37 -19.02
CA ARG A 129 -7.65 10.52 -19.24
C ARG A 129 -6.84 9.40 -18.61
N LEU A 130 -7.36 8.73 -17.58
CA LEU A 130 -6.72 7.59 -16.91
C LEU A 130 -7.03 6.25 -17.60
N PHE A 131 -8.09 6.17 -18.39
CA PHE A 131 -8.53 4.91 -19.02
C PHE A 131 -7.48 4.22 -19.91
N PRO A 132 -6.65 4.92 -20.69
CA PRO A 132 -5.58 4.26 -21.45
C PRO A 132 -4.62 3.46 -20.55
N TYR A 133 -4.28 3.99 -19.38
CA TYR A 133 -3.38 3.34 -18.41
C TYR A 133 -4.05 2.14 -17.74
N TYR A 134 -5.33 2.25 -17.39
CA TYR A 134 -6.11 1.14 -16.85
C TYR A 134 -6.29 0.02 -17.85
N ALA A 135 -6.51 0.36 -19.12
CA ALA A 135 -6.59 -0.63 -20.21
C ALA A 135 -5.26 -1.42 -20.36
N LEU A 136 -4.11 -0.73 -20.26
CA LEU A 136 -2.81 -1.40 -20.26
C LEU A 136 -2.63 -2.26 -19.02
N ALA A 137 -2.97 -1.76 -17.84
CA ALA A 137 -2.88 -2.51 -16.59
C ALA A 137 -3.72 -3.79 -16.64
N GLU A 138 -4.97 -3.71 -17.11
CA GLU A 138 -5.82 -4.89 -17.30
C GLU A 138 -5.24 -5.85 -18.34
N LYS A 139 -4.76 -5.34 -19.50
CA LYS A 139 -4.14 -6.13 -20.57
C LYS A 139 -2.93 -6.93 -20.10
N TYR A 140 -2.08 -6.33 -19.25
CA TYR A 140 -0.85 -6.98 -18.75
C TYR A 140 -1.07 -7.66 -17.38
N GLY A 141 -2.27 -7.59 -16.81
CA GLY A 141 -2.62 -8.21 -15.53
C GLY A 141 -1.90 -7.59 -14.31
N ILE A 142 -1.42 -6.36 -14.43
CA ILE A 142 -0.77 -5.64 -13.34
C ILE A 142 -1.79 -4.85 -12.51
N PRO A 143 -1.60 -4.72 -11.19
CA PRO A 143 -2.55 -4.04 -10.33
C PRO A 143 -2.45 -2.51 -10.43
N VAL A 144 -3.53 -1.85 -9.96
CA VAL A 144 -3.63 -0.38 -9.86
C VAL A 144 -3.94 0.01 -8.43
N GLY A 145 -3.11 0.88 -7.83
CA GLY A 145 -3.33 1.46 -6.51
C GLY A 145 -3.87 2.89 -6.63
N ILE A 146 -4.99 3.16 -6.00
CA ILE A 146 -5.68 4.45 -6.08
C ILE A 146 -5.60 5.15 -4.73
N HIS A 147 -5.01 6.35 -4.73
CA HIS A 147 -5.05 7.23 -3.58
C HIS A 147 -6.48 7.59 -3.21
N THR A 148 -6.86 7.43 -1.97
CA THR A 148 -8.22 7.70 -1.48
C THR A 148 -8.22 8.32 -0.08
N GLY A 149 -9.40 8.76 0.36
CA GLY A 149 -9.58 9.28 1.71
C GLY A 149 -9.16 10.73 1.88
N LEU A 150 -8.62 11.06 3.06
CA LEU A 150 -8.23 12.43 3.39
C LEU A 150 -6.85 12.80 2.88
N ALA A 151 -6.04 11.87 2.43
CA ALA A 151 -4.66 12.06 1.98
C ALA A 151 -3.86 12.99 2.91
N GLY A 152 -2.58 13.21 2.74
CA GLY A 152 -1.84 14.10 3.60
C GLY A 152 -2.38 15.54 3.55
N PRO A 153 -3.18 16.00 4.53
CA PRO A 153 -3.67 17.38 4.53
C PRO A 153 -2.47 18.33 4.56
N GLY A 154 -2.52 19.38 3.75
CA GLY A 154 -1.49 20.41 3.72
C GLY A 154 -0.34 20.17 2.74
N HIS A 155 -0.40 19.18 1.87
CA HIS A 155 0.57 19.05 0.77
C HIS A 155 0.53 20.20 -0.25
N GLY A 156 -0.33 21.19 -0.02
CA GLY A 156 -0.37 22.41 -0.84
C GLY A 156 -0.90 22.22 -2.25
N SER A 157 -1.53 21.08 -2.56
CA SER A 157 -2.13 20.84 -3.87
C SER A 157 -3.41 21.69 -4.02
N PRO A 158 -3.43 22.68 -4.93
CA PRO A 158 -4.57 23.61 -5.04
C PRO A 158 -5.86 22.95 -5.55
N ASN A 159 -5.74 21.79 -6.20
CA ASN A 159 -6.86 21.07 -6.81
C ASN A 159 -7.39 19.95 -5.91
N PHE A 160 -6.77 19.71 -4.76
CA PHE A 160 -7.18 18.65 -3.85
C PHE A 160 -8.60 18.88 -3.33
N LYS A 161 -9.43 17.82 -3.45
CA LYS A 161 -10.80 17.83 -2.92
C LYS A 161 -11.07 16.55 -2.16
N VAL A 162 -11.55 16.65 -0.92
CA VAL A 162 -11.92 15.51 -0.08
C VAL A 162 -12.89 14.58 -0.79
N SER A 163 -13.90 15.14 -1.47
CA SER A 163 -14.91 14.35 -2.19
C SER A 163 -14.34 13.47 -3.30
N LEU A 164 -13.21 13.85 -3.91
CA LEU A 164 -12.54 13.06 -4.94
C LEU A 164 -11.75 11.86 -4.38
N GLY A 165 -11.57 11.81 -3.06
CA GLY A 165 -11.01 10.65 -2.37
C GLY A 165 -12.04 9.59 -1.98
N ASN A 166 -13.33 9.78 -2.35
CA ASN A 166 -14.34 8.77 -2.07
C ASN A 166 -14.19 7.57 -3.02
N PRO A 167 -13.96 6.34 -2.50
CA PRO A 167 -13.79 5.14 -3.32
C PRO A 167 -14.94 4.81 -4.25
N ILE A 168 -16.17 5.27 -3.96
CA ILE A 168 -17.34 5.06 -4.83
C ILE A 168 -17.12 5.65 -6.23
N LEU A 169 -16.28 6.68 -6.35
CA LEU A 169 -15.93 7.27 -7.65
C LEU A 169 -15.10 6.37 -8.55
N SER A 170 -14.65 5.21 -8.05
CA SER A 170 -13.98 4.19 -8.85
C SER A 170 -14.96 3.24 -9.55
N GLU A 171 -16.26 3.39 -9.35
CA GLU A 171 -17.25 2.43 -9.88
C GLU A 171 -17.24 2.38 -11.41
N ASP A 172 -17.20 3.52 -12.10
CA ASP A 172 -17.20 3.55 -13.58
C ASP A 172 -15.94 2.87 -14.17
N LEU A 173 -14.77 3.06 -13.55
CA LEU A 173 -13.56 2.37 -13.98
C LEU A 173 -13.66 0.84 -13.76
N LEU A 174 -14.24 0.41 -12.62
CA LEU A 174 -14.40 -1.02 -12.30
C LEU A 174 -15.42 -1.70 -13.23
N GLN A 175 -16.46 -0.99 -13.65
CA GLN A 175 -17.40 -1.48 -14.65
C GLN A 175 -16.75 -1.56 -16.03
N LYS A 176 -15.95 -0.57 -16.41
CA LYS A 176 -15.28 -0.52 -17.72
C LYS A 176 -14.15 -1.54 -17.85
N PHE A 177 -13.43 -1.83 -16.74
CA PHE A 177 -12.29 -2.74 -16.68
C PHE A 177 -12.53 -3.86 -15.66
N PRO A 178 -13.42 -4.82 -15.93
CA PRO A 178 -13.90 -5.78 -14.94
C PRO A 178 -12.87 -6.80 -14.48
N LYS A 179 -11.74 -6.93 -15.18
CA LYS A 179 -10.63 -7.82 -14.79
C LYS A 179 -9.48 -7.08 -14.13
N LEU A 180 -9.54 -5.75 -14.06
CA LEU A 180 -8.50 -4.94 -13.46
C LEU A 180 -8.43 -5.22 -11.95
N LYS A 181 -7.26 -5.53 -11.44
CA LYS A 181 -6.99 -5.60 -10.02
C LYS A 181 -6.76 -4.19 -9.47
N VAL A 182 -7.59 -3.78 -8.53
CA VAL A 182 -7.51 -2.44 -7.93
C VAL A 182 -7.33 -2.56 -6.43
N TRP A 183 -6.46 -1.75 -5.83
CA TRP A 183 -6.52 -1.57 -4.39
C TRP A 183 -6.75 -0.11 -4.01
N ILE A 184 -7.67 0.06 -3.08
CA ILE A 184 -8.03 1.33 -2.47
C ILE A 184 -7.02 1.59 -1.36
N MET A 185 -6.24 2.65 -1.48
CA MET A 185 -5.22 2.99 -0.49
C MET A 185 -5.86 3.61 0.77
N HIS A 186 -5.19 3.48 1.92
CA HIS A 186 -5.61 4.03 3.22
C HIS A 186 -7.00 3.56 3.71
N ALA A 187 -7.42 2.33 3.34
CA ALA A 187 -8.75 1.79 3.64
C ALA A 187 -9.92 2.70 3.15
N GLY A 188 -9.64 3.69 2.32
CA GLY A 188 -10.62 4.69 1.91
C GLY A 188 -11.05 5.66 3.03
N ALA A 189 -10.37 5.67 4.17
CA ALA A 189 -10.81 6.44 5.35
C ALA A 189 -10.87 7.95 5.07
N PRO A 190 -11.99 8.63 5.40
CA PRO A 190 -13.09 8.18 6.26
C PRO A 190 -14.29 7.52 5.53
N PHE A 191 -14.22 7.28 4.21
CA PHE A 191 -15.32 6.74 3.38
C PHE A 191 -15.42 5.21 3.49
N LEU A 192 -15.51 4.69 4.72
CA LEU A 192 -15.41 3.26 5.00
C LEU A 192 -16.59 2.45 4.47
N GLU A 193 -17.81 3.00 4.54
CA GLU A 193 -19.01 2.32 4.07
C GLU A 193 -19.00 2.18 2.54
N GLU A 194 -18.51 3.19 1.83
CA GLU A 194 -18.33 3.17 0.38
C GLU A 194 -17.23 2.19 -0.03
N THR A 195 -16.12 2.15 0.72
CA THR A 195 -15.06 1.17 0.50
C THR A 195 -15.60 -0.25 0.66
N ILE A 196 -16.35 -0.51 1.74
CA ILE A 196 -16.98 -1.80 2.01
C ILE A 196 -17.99 -2.15 0.90
N ALA A 197 -18.79 -1.19 0.44
CA ALA A 197 -19.75 -1.41 -0.63
C ALA A 197 -19.07 -1.82 -1.95
N ILE A 198 -18.04 -1.09 -2.37
CA ILE A 198 -17.22 -1.41 -3.55
C ILE A 198 -16.59 -2.80 -3.42
N MET A 199 -15.95 -3.10 -2.29
CA MET A 199 -15.32 -4.39 -2.06
C MET A 199 -16.32 -5.56 -2.02
N LYS A 200 -17.56 -5.34 -1.60
CA LYS A 200 -18.62 -6.38 -1.63
C LYS A 200 -19.02 -6.74 -3.05
N TYR A 201 -19.12 -5.76 -3.92
CA TYR A 201 -19.58 -5.96 -5.28
C TYR A 201 -18.46 -6.37 -6.25
N TYR A 202 -17.25 -5.81 -6.08
CA TYR A 202 -16.11 -6.06 -6.95
C TYR A 202 -15.07 -6.97 -6.26
N PRO A 203 -15.00 -8.27 -6.61
CA PRO A 203 -14.16 -9.24 -5.89
C PRO A 203 -12.65 -9.02 -6.12
N ASN A 204 -12.26 -8.31 -7.17
CA ASN A 204 -10.88 -7.95 -7.51
C ASN A 204 -10.41 -6.63 -6.87
N VAL A 205 -11.23 -6.04 -5.98
CA VAL A 205 -10.85 -4.86 -5.20
C VAL A 205 -10.32 -5.27 -3.83
N TYR A 206 -9.13 -4.78 -3.52
CA TYR A 206 -8.41 -4.93 -2.24
C TYR A 206 -8.25 -3.57 -1.59
N THR A 207 -7.74 -3.52 -0.37
CA THR A 207 -7.34 -2.26 0.28
C THR A 207 -6.09 -2.47 1.11
N ASP A 208 -5.31 -1.41 1.29
CA ASP A 208 -4.24 -1.38 2.26
C ASP A 208 -4.65 -0.61 3.54
N ILE A 209 -3.88 -0.79 4.58
CA ILE A 209 -4.09 -0.14 5.87
C ILE A 209 -3.03 0.92 6.16
N SER A 210 -2.32 1.38 5.14
CA SER A 210 -1.31 2.44 5.27
C SER A 210 -1.94 3.74 5.80
N ALA A 211 -1.17 4.60 6.38
CA ALA A 211 -1.56 5.81 7.10
C ALA A 211 -2.49 5.56 8.29
N ILE A 212 -3.56 4.74 8.15
CA ILE A 212 -4.49 4.46 9.27
C ILE A 212 -3.86 3.61 10.38
N ASN A 213 -2.81 2.84 10.08
CA ASN A 213 -2.03 2.08 11.05
C ASN A 213 -0.96 2.92 11.79
N ASN A 214 -0.84 4.19 11.45
CA ASN A 214 0.09 5.11 12.07
C ASN A 214 -0.58 5.82 13.28
N PRO A 215 -0.14 5.56 14.53
CA PRO A 215 -0.78 6.11 15.74
C PRO A 215 -0.67 7.64 15.87
N TYR A 216 0.21 8.28 15.10
CA TYR A 216 0.30 9.74 15.04
C TYR A 216 -0.74 10.38 14.14
N ILE A 217 -1.34 9.60 13.21
CA ILE A 217 -2.38 10.06 12.29
C ILE A 217 -3.75 9.58 12.77
N PHE A 218 -3.87 8.29 13.12
CA PHE A 218 -5.09 7.68 13.62
C PHE A 218 -4.86 7.08 15.01
N PRO A 219 -5.59 7.53 16.04
CA PRO A 219 -5.54 6.90 17.36
C PRO A 219 -5.86 5.41 17.31
N GLN A 220 -5.25 4.60 18.18
CA GLN A 220 -5.43 3.15 18.22
C GLN A 220 -6.92 2.71 18.26
N ALA A 221 -7.77 3.45 18.99
CA ALA A 221 -9.19 3.14 19.06
C ALA A 221 -9.91 3.32 17.71
N GLU A 222 -9.51 4.33 16.93
CA GLU A 222 -10.05 4.58 15.61
C GLU A 222 -9.58 3.53 14.61
N PHE A 223 -8.27 3.24 14.56
CA PHE A 223 -7.70 2.16 13.76
C PHE A 223 -8.37 0.81 14.06
N SER A 224 -8.53 0.48 15.35
CA SER A 224 -9.22 -0.74 15.79
C SER A 224 -10.66 -0.79 15.27
N SER A 225 -11.39 0.32 15.35
CA SER A 225 -12.77 0.41 14.86
C SER A 225 -12.85 0.23 13.35
N ILE A 226 -11.94 0.85 12.59
CA ILE A 226 -11.86 0.73 11.14
C ILE A 226 -11.59 -0.73 10.75
N LEU A 227 -10.54 -1.32 11.30
CA LEU A 227 -10.14 -2.67 10.94
C LEU A 227 -11.20 -3.70 11.29
N LYS A 228 -11.88 -3.52 12.45
CA LYS A 228 -13.00 -4.36 12.84
C LYS A 228 -14.13 -4.36 11.83
N LYS A 229 -14.49 -3.23 11.24
CA LYS A 229 -15.53 -3.15 10.20
C LYS A 229 -15.18 -4.01 8.97
N PHE A 230 -13.92 -3.98 8.52
CA PHE A 230 -13.48 -4.81 7.39
C PHE A 230 -13.47 -6.31 7.73
N ILE A 231 -13.04 -6.69 8.92
CA ILE A 231 -13.06 -8.08 9.38
C ILE A 231 -14.51 -8.58 9.52
N ASP A 232 -15.39 -7.81 10.15
CA ASP A 232 -16.81 -8.13 10.29
C ASP A 232 -17.53 -8.24 8.92
N ALA A 233 -17.06 -7.49 7.92
CA ALA A 233 -17.55 -7.58 6.55
C ALA A 233 -17.00 -8.78 5.77
N GLY A 234 -16.07 -9.57 6.35
CA GLY A 234 -15.49 -10.77 5.74
C GLY A 234 -14.34 -10.48 4.78
N PHE A 235 -13.64 -9.35 4.91
CA PHE A 235 -12.57 -8.94 3.99
C PHE A 235 -11.15 -9.25 4.47
N GLU A 236 -10.98 -10.15 5.43
CA GLU A 236 -9.67 -10.55 5.95
C GLU A 236 -8.68 -11.02 4.87
N ASP A 237 -9.19 -11.53 3.73
CA ASP A 237 -8.40 -12.00 2.59
C ASP A 237 -8.08 -10.89 1.58
N ARG A 238 -8.47 -9.63 1.86
CA ARG A 238 -8.31 -8.50 0.95
C ARG A 238 -7.75 -7.22 1.61
N LEU A 239 -7.26 -7.37 2.84
CA LEU A 239 -6.53 -6.33 3.57
C LEU A 239 -5.03 -6.54 3.40
N MET A 240 -4.27 -5.50 3.07
CA MET A 240 -2.83 -5.57 2.87
C MET A 240 -2.10 -4.58 3.77
N PHE A 241 -0.88 -4.92 4.17
CA PHE A 241 -0.01 -4.02 4.92
C PHE A 241 0.62 -2.99 3.98
N GLY A 242 0.54 -1.72 4.35
CA GLY A 242 1.28 -0.62 3.76
C GLY A 242 1.79 0.30 4.85
N SER A 243 2.98 0.88 4.69
CA SER A 243 3.54 1.82 5.67
C SER A 243 3.25 3.28 5.35
N ASP A 244 3.18 3.65 4.07
CA ASP A 244 3.14 5.05 3.62
C ASP A 244 4.24 5.88 4.30
N ASN A 245 5.47 5.34 4.31
CA ASN A 245 6.62 5.89 5.03
C ASN A 245 6.46 6.08 6.55
N GLY A 246 5.39 5.53 7.14
CA GLY A 246 5.20 5.49 8.59
C GLY A 246 6.19 4.54 9.28
N ASP A 247 6.28 4.65 10.61
CA ASP A 247 7.10 3.73 11.41
C ASP A 247 6.49 2.32 11.42
N ILE A 248 7.17 1.39 10.75
CA ILE A 248 6.72 -0.01 10.60
C ILE A 248 6.59 -0.72 11.95
N LYS A 249 7.46 -0.43 12.91
CA LYS A 249 7.40 -1.07 14.24
C LYS A 249 6.17 -0.62 15.01
N LEU A 250 5.82 0.66 14.91
CA LEU A 250 4.59 1.18 15.49
C LEU A 250 3.35 0.62 14.79
N ALA A 251 3.37 0.52 13.46
CA ALA A 251 2.28 -0.09 12.70
C ALA A 251 2.08 -1.56 13.07
N ILE A 252 3.17 -2.34 13.24
CA ILE A 252 3.11 -3.72 13.74
C ILE A 252 2.50 -3.75 15.14
N ALA A 253 3.00 -2.91 16.07
CA ALA A 253 2.48 -2.87 17.43
C ALA A 253 0.98 -2.61 17.47
N ASN A 254 0.49 -1.66 16.67
CA ASN A 254 -0.94 -1.36 16.54
C ASN A 254 -1.76 -2.57 16.06
N ILE A 255 -1.25 -3.35 15.11
CA ILE A 255 -1.92 -4.56 14.63
C ILE A 255 -1.86 -5.67 15.69
N GLU A 256 -0.71 -5.82 16.38
CA GLU A 256 -0.55 -6.85 17.42
C GLU A 256 -1.44 -6.64 18.64
N GLU A 257 -1.78 -5.40 18.96
CA GLU A 257 -2.69 -5.05 20.06
C GLU A 257 -4.17 -5.33 19.77
N LEU A 258 -4.55 -5.72 18.54
CA LEU A 258 -5.94 -5.97 18.19
C LEU A 258 -6.41 -7.36 18.64
N PRO A 259 -7.28 -7.47 19.68
CA PRO A 259 -7.63 -8.75 20.29
C PRO A 259 -8.58 -9.60 19.43
N PHE A 260 -9.21 -9.01 18.42
CA PHE A 260 -10.20 -9.68 17.56
C PHE A 260 -9.58 -10.25 16.27
N ILE A 261 -8.26 -10.07 16.04
CA ILE A 261 -7.56 -10.58 14.86
C ILE A 261 -6.67 -11.76 15.29
N SER A 262 -6.93 -12.92 14.70
CA SER A 262 -6.13 -14.13 14.91
C SER A 262 -4.75 -14.00 14.25
N SER A 263 -3.78 -14.80 14.70
CA SER A 263 -2.45 -14.87 14.09
C SER A 263 -2.49 -15.18 12.58
N ALA A 264 -3.42 -16.04 12.14
CA ALA A 264 -3.60 -16.36 10.72
C ALA A 264 -4.10 -15.14 9.92
N GLN A 265 -5.01 -14.35 10.47
CA GLN A 265 -5.48 -13.11 9.83
C GLN A 265 -4.39 -12.04 9.80
N LYS A 266 -3.55 -11.95 10.85
CA LYS A 266 -2.38 -11.06 10.85
C LYS A 266 -1.40 -11.42 9.73
N GLU A 267 -1.08 -12.71 9.54
CA GLU A 267 -0.24 -13.16 8.41
C GLU A 267 -0.83 -12.79 7.05
N LYS A 268 -2.15 -12.90 6.87
CA LYS A 268 -2.84 -12.47 5.66
C LYS A 268 -2.59 -10.99 5.40
N ILE A 269 -2.80 -10.15 6.41
CA ILE A 269 -2.58 -8.69 6.32
C ILE A 269 -1.12 -8.37 6.04
N TYR A 270 -0.17 -8.98 6.77
CA TYR A 270 1.23 -8.66 6.67
C TYR A 270 1.85 -8.99 5.31
N TYR A 271 1.44 -10.11 4.66
CA TYR A 271 2.07 -10.48 3.40
C TYR A 271 1.24 -11.37 2.46
N ARG A 272 0.42 -12.31 2.97
CA ARG A 272 -0.21 -13.32 2.10
C ARG A 272 -1.15 -12.72 1.08
N ASN A 273 -2.00 -11.78 1.49
CA ASN A 273 -2.93 -11.10 0.60
C ASN A 273 -2.21 -10.32 -0.49
N ALA A 274 -1.12 -9.65 -0.13
CA ALA A 274 -0.28 -8.93 -1.10
C ALA A 274 0.39 -9.90 -2.10
N GLU A 275 0.88 -11.07 -1.65
CA GLU A 275 1.43 -12.09 -2.56
C GLU A 275 0.39 -12.59 -3.56
N ILE A 276 -0.85 -12.85 -3.11
CA ILE A 276 -1.95 -13.25 -3.98
C ILE A 276 -2.29 -12.13 -4.97
N PHE A 277 -2.43 -10.91 -4.47
CA PHE A 277 -2.84 -9.76 -5.26
C PHE A 277 -1.82 -9.38 -6.35
N PHE A 278 -0.55 -9.23 -5.98
CA PHE A 278 0.51 -8.82 -6.91
C PHE A 278 1.03 -9.97 -7.78
N LEU A 279 1.18 -11.17 -7.21
CA LEU A 279 1.93 -12.25 -7.83
C LEU A 279 1.06 -13.43 -8.28
N GLY A 280 -0.23 -13.45 -7.90
CA GLY A 280 -1.13 -14.57 -8.19
C GLY A 280 -0.71 -15.88 -7.52
N LYS A 281 0.10 -15.83 -6.46
CA LYS A 281 0.56 -17.02 -5.71
C LYS A 281 -0.41 -17.28 -4.56
N GLN A 282 -0.95 -18.46 -4.51
CA GLN A 282 -1.70 -19.00 -3.37
C GLN A 282 -0.76 -19.76 -2.43
#